data_4b3a19353741fcd31569dcecacb6b0da
#
_entry.id   4b3a19353741fcd31569dcecacb6b0da
#
_cell.length_a   1.000
_cell.length_b   1.000
_cell.length_c   1.000
_cell.angle_alpha   90.00
_cell.angle_beta   90.00
_cell.angle_gamma   90.00
#
_symmetry.space_group_name_H-M   'P 1'
#
loop_
_entity.id
_entity.type
_entity.pdbx_description
1 polymer ?
#
loop_
_entity_poly.entity_id
_entity_poly.type
_entity_poly.pdbx_seq_one_letter_code
_entity_poly.pdbx_strand_id
1 'polypeptide(L)'
;MGGYNKRGYLNSDFKIFHLTDQISTEFKFHYHEFHKITIFISGNVQYFVEGKTYPLEPYDIVLVNRNDIHRVQVDPSLPYERIIVYISPGFIDAYRTDDYDLSYCFEKAKKEHSNVLRIHSLEKSSLFKITNRLERSFSDTEYAGSLYRLSLIHI
;
A
#
# COMPACT_ATOMS: atom_id res chain seq x y z
N MET A 1 -8.47 21.08 19.45
CA MET A 1 -8.18 20.39 18.17
C MET A 1 -7.63 19.01 18.49
N GLY A 2 -8.37 17.98 18.17
CA GLY A 2 -7.87 16.62 18.31
C GLY A 2 -6.85 16.35 17.21
N GLY A 3 -5.57 16.28 17.57
CA GLY A 3 -4.53 15.85 16.65
C GLY A 3 -4.72 14.38 16.27
N TYR A 4 -4.49 14.04 15.02
CA TYR A 4 -4.48 12.65 14.58
C TYR A 4 -3.26 11.93 15.14
N ASN A 5 -3.42 10.65 15.50
CA ASN A 5 -2.35 9.88 16.08
C ASN A 5 -1.45 9.25 14.99
N LYS A 6 -0.14 9.36 15.19
CA LYS A 6 0.83 8.56 14.43
C LYS A 6 0.67 7.09 14.79
N ARG A 7 0.65 6.21 13.78
CA ARG A 7 0.54 4.77 13.99
C ARG A 7 1.65 4.02 13.26
N GLY A 8 2.32 3.12 13.99
CA GLY A 8 3.34 2.23 13.46
C GLY A 8 4.69 2.88 13.18
N TYR A 9 5.69 2.02 13.05
CA TYR A 9 7.08 2.37 12.75
C TYR A 9 7.60 1.46 11.64
N LEU A 10 8.50 1.99 10.81
CA LEU A 10 9.19 1.24 9.78
C LEU A 10 10.71 1.43 9.97
N ASN A 11 11.39 0.35 10.38
CA ASN A 11 12.84 0.33 10.64
C ASN A 11 13.63 -0.37 9.53
N SER A 12 13.02 -0.60 8.38
CA SER A 12 13.59 -1.23 7.20
C SER A 12 13.13 -0.48 5.97
N ASP A 13 13.78 -0.73 4.83
CA ASP A 13 13.38 -0.12 3.56
C ASP A 13 11.97 -0.54 3.14
N PHE A 14 11.62 -1.80 3.41
CA PHE A 14 10.31 -2.37 3.11
C PHE A 14 9.78 -3.25 4.23
N LYS A 15 8.45 -3.34 4.27
CA LYS A 15 7.72 -4.44 4.89
C LYS A 15 6.57 -4.84 4.00
N ILE A 16 6.30 -6.15 3.91
CA ILE A 16 5.14 -6.69 3.21
C ILE A 16 4.34 -7.58 4.15
N PHE A 17 3.02 -7.49 4.05
CA PHE A 17 2.08 -8.29 4.82
C PHE A 17 0.98 -8.79 3.90
N HIS A 18 0.70 -10.08 3.94
CA HIS A 18 -0.50 -10.66 3.36
C HIS A 18 -1.42 -11.07 4.51
N LEU A 19 -2.53 -10.40 4.65
CA LEU A 19 -3.43 -10.53 5.79
C LEU A 19 -4.82 -10.93 5.33
N THR A 20 -5.38 -11.93 6.00
CA THR A 20 -6.78 -12.32 5.88
C THR A 20 -7.35 -12.44 7.28
N ASP A 21 -8.26 -11.56 7.64
CA ASP A 21 -8.90 -11.58 8.95
C ASP A 21 -10.33 -11.04 8.89
N GLN A 22 -11.08 -11.33 9.95
CA GLN A 22 -12.41 -10.77 10.17
C GLN A 22 -12.29 -9.69 11.24
N ILE A 23 -12.23 -8.43 10.80
CA ILE A 23 -11.97 -7.29 11.68
C ILE A 23 -13.29 -6.75 12.21
N SER A 24 -13.46 -6.81 13.53
CA SER A 24 -14.60 -6.20 14.22
C SER A 24 -14.27 -4.82 14.82
N THR A 25 -13.03 -4.39 14.72
CA THR A 25 -12.53 -3.15 15.34
C THR A 25 -12.65 -1.98 14.36
N GLU A 26 -13.27 -0.90 14.82
CA GLU A 26 -13.29 0.36 14.08
C GLU A 26 -11.91 1.03 14.13
N PHE A 27 -11.34 1.28 12.95
CA PHE A 27 -10.09 2.00 12.84
C PHE A 27 -10.34 3.51 12.92
N LYS A 28 -9.60 4.17 13.81
CA LYS A 28 -9.60 5.65 13.89
C LYS A 28 -8.74 6.25 12.79
N PHE A 29 -9.01 7.48 12.42
CA PHE A 29 -8.13 8.25 11.56
C PHE A 29 -6.74 8.38 12.17
N HIS A 30 -5.71 8.10 11.36
CA HIS A 30 -4.31 8.11 11.76
C HIS A 30 -3.41 8.41 10.56
N TYR A 31 -2.11 8.55 10.79
CA TYR A 31 -1.11 8.72 9.76
C TYR A 31 0.14 7.86 10.05
N HIS A 32 0.97 7.67 9.03
CA HIS A 32 2.28 7.04 9.11
C HIS A 32 3.36 7.98 8.58
N GLU A 33 4.61 7.83 9.04
CA GLU A 33 5.78 8.54 8.49
C GLU A 33 6.46 7.79 7.33
N PHE A 34 5.80 6.80 6.79
CA PHE A 34 6.23 5.99 5.65
C PHE A 34 5.11 5.90 4.60
N HIS A 35 5.47 5.53 3.37
CA HIS A 35 4.49 5.30 2.32
C HIS A 35 3.85 3.93 2.46
N LYS A 36 2.59 3.82 2.10
CA LYS A 36 1.83 2.58 2.20
C LYS A 36 1.10 2.31 0.89
N ILE A 37 1.25 1.09 0.39
CA ILE A 37 0.46 0.55 -0.70
C ILE A 37 -0.41 -0.56 -0.13
N THR A 38 -1.71 -0.51 -0.40
CA THR A 38 -2.63 -1.61 -0.06
C THR A 38 -3.24 -2.16 -1.34
N ILE A 39 -3.05 -3.44 -1.59
CA ILE A 39 -3.71 -4.17 -2.67
C ILE A 39 -4.88 -4.91 -2.04
N PHE A 40 -6.08 -4.48 -2.36
CA PHE A 40 -7.32 -5.08 -1.87
C PHE A 40 -7.64 -6.34 -2.67
N ILE A 41 -7.88 -7.46 -2.01
CA ILE A 41 -8.19 -8.74 -2.66
C ILE A 41 -9.67 -9.08 -2.50
N SER A 42 -10.17 -9.10 -1.27
CA SER A 42 -11.57 -9.45 -0.99
C SER A 42 -12.08 -8.85 0.31
N GLY A 43 -13.40 -8.78 0.44
CA GLY A 43 -14.11 -8.21 1.57
C GLY A 43 -15.08 -7.10 1.14
N ASN A 44 -15.67 -6.43 2.11
CA ASN A 44 -16.49 -5.23 1.89
C ASN A 44 -15.85 -4.08 2.67
N VAL A 45 -15.16 -3.18 1.95
CA VAL A 45 -14.23 -2.22 2.55
C VAL A 45 -14.40 -0.85 1.91
N GLN A 46 -14.41 0.17 2.76
CA GLN A 46 -14.27 1.57 2.36
C GLN A 46 -12.96 2.13 2.92
N TYR A 47 -12.22 2.82 2.07
CA TYR A 47 -10.99 3.49 2.45
C TYR A 47 -11.19 5.00 2.44
N PHE A 48 -10.67 5.68 3.46
CA PHE A 48 -10.74 7.13 3.59
C PHE A 48 -9.31 7.67 3.56
N VAL A 49 -9.03 8.57 2.63
CA VAL A 49 -7.72 9.23 2.52
C VAL A 49 -7.94 10.72 2.28
N GLU A 50 -7.36 11.57 3.12
CA GLU A 50 -7.39 13.04 2.99
C GLU A 50 -8.80 13.59 2.69
N GLY A 51 -9.80 13.11 3.44
CA GLY A 51 -11.19 13.57 3.34
C GLY A 51 -12.01 12.96 2.20
N LYS A 52 -11.43 12.08 1.38
CA LYS A 52 -12.14 11.39 0.32
C LYS A 52 -12.40 9.93 0.67
N THR A 53 -13.56 9.43 0.27
CA THR A 53 -14.01 8.04 0.52
C THR A 53 -13.94 7.23 -0.75
N TYR A 54 -13.40 6.02 -0.64
CA TYR A 54 -13.24 5.07 -1.74
C TYR A 54 -13.85 3.73 -1.36
N PRO A 55 -15.02 3.33 -1.92
CA PRO A 55 -15.46 1.94 -1.86
C PRO A 55 -14.53 1.10 -2.74
N LEU A 56 -13.93 0.06 -2.15
CA LEU A 56 -12.93 -0.75 -2.84
C LEU A 56 -13.58 -1.89 -3.64
N GLU A 57 -13.00 -2.17 -4.80
CA GLU A 57 -13.25 -3.35 -5.61
C GLU A 57 -12.03 -4.27 -5.61
N PRO A 58 -12.20 -5.60 -5.79
CA PRO A 58 -11.08 -6.52 -5.83
C PRO A 58 -9.97 -6.08 -6.78
N TYR A 59 -8.74 -6.12 -6.28
CA TYR A 59 -7.49 -5.67 -6.91
C TYR A 59 -7.33 -4.15 -7.07
N ASP A 60 -8.17 -3.36 -6.43
CA ASP A 60 -7.86 -1.93 -6.26
C ASP A 60 -6.55 -1.76 -5.48
N ILE A 61 -5.74 -0.80 -5.90
CA ILE A 61 -4.51 -0.40 -5.22
C ILE A 61 -4.76 0.94 -4.55
N VAL A 62 -4.58 0.98 -3.24
CA VAL A 62 -4.68 2.21 -2.45
C VAL A 62 -3.28 2.74 -2.20
N LEU A 63 -3.02 3.98 -2.59
CA LEU A 63 -1.78 4.71 -2.34
C LEU A 63 -1.98 5.69 -1.21
N VAL A 64 -1.25 5.52 -0.12
CA VAL A 64 -1.24 6.44 1.02
C VAL A 64 0.16 7.01 1.15
N ASN A 65 0.30 8.30 0.90
CA ASN A 65 1.56 9.00 1.05
C ASN A 65 1.92 9.12 2.54
N ARG A 66 3.20 9.27 2.85
CA ARG A 66 3.62 9.59 4.22
C ARG A 66 2.85 10.80 4.73
N ASN A 67 2.44 10.77 5.98
CA ASN A 67 1.68 11.79 6.68
C ASN A 67 0.23 12.02 6.19
N ASP A 68 -0.24 11.31 5.16
CA ASP A 68 -1.65 11.39 4.76
C ASP A 68 -2.55 10.80 5.84
N ILE A 69 -3.60 11.55 6.18
CA ILE A 69 -4.60 11.13 7.15
C ILE A 69 -5.54 10.13 6.49
N HIS A 70 -5.64 8.95 7.08
CA HIS A 70 -6.46 7.88 6.51
C HIS A 70 -7.06 6.97 7.57
N ARG A 71 -8.06 6.21 7.17
CA ARG A 71 -8.61 5.07 7.89
C ARG A 71 -9.22 4.06 6.93
N VAL A 72 -9.41 2.84 7.40
CA VAL A 72 -10.19 1.81 6.72
C VAL A 72 -11.46 1.54 7.54
N GLN A 73 -12.57 1.32 6.85
CA GLN A 73 -13.82 0.83 7.42
C GLN A 73 -14.13 -0.51 6.76
N VAL A 74 -14.28 -1.54 7.58
CA VAL A 74 -14.46 -2.93 7.14
C VAL A 74 -15.81 -3.42 7.64
N ASP A 75 -16.58 -4.06 6.77
CA ASP A 75 -17.74 -4.83 7.17
C ASP A 75 -17.26 -6.15 7.81
N PRO A 76 -17.49 -6.37 9.11
CA PRO A 76 -16.96 -7.54 9.82
C PRO A 76 -17.67 -8.85 9.45
N SER A 77 -18.72 -8.82 8.64
CA SER A 77 -19.45 -10.01 8.19
C SER A 77 -18.67 -10.83 7.16
N LEU A 78 -17.69 -10.21 6.48
CA LEU A 78 -16.86 -10.83 5.45
C LEU A 78 -15.39 -10.80 5.82
N PRO A 79 -14.61 -11.84 5.46
CA PRO A 79 -13.16 -11.80 5.59
C PRO A 79 -12.57 -10.67 4.74
N TYR A 80 -11.67 -9.91 5.33
CA TYR A 80 -10.91 -8.85 4.66
C TYR A 80 -9.51 -9.35 4.28
N GLU A 81 -9.30 -9.60 3.01
CA GLU A 81 -8.02 -10.01 2.47
C GLU A 81 -7.32 -8.87 1.73
N ARG A 82 -6.07 -8.61 2.07
CA ARG A 82 -5.24 -7.56 1.48
C ARG A 82 -3.76 -7.87 1.57
N ILE A 83 -3.01 -7.30 0.65
CA ILE A 83 -1.54 -7.22 0.73
C ILE A 83 -1.18 -5.77 1.03
N ILE A 84 -0.31 -5.56 2.01
CA ILE A 84 0.14 -4.24 2.43
C ILE A 84 1.65 -4.17 2.25
N VAL A 85 2.12 -3.13 1.58
CA VAL A 85 3.55 -2.82 1.44
C VAL A 85 3.82 -1.49 2.12
N TYR A 86 4.76 -1.47 3.06
CA TYR A 86 5.33 -0.27 3.66
C TYR A 86 6.67 0.03 3.00
N ILE A 87 6.91 1.29 2.64
CA ILE A 87 8.12 1.74 1.97
C ILE A 87 8.66 2.95 2.71
N SER A 88 9.95 2.89 3.10
CA SER A 88 10.58 4.02 3.79
C SER A 88 10.78 5.21 2.85
N PRO A 89 10.64 6.45 3.36
CA PRO A 89 10.98 7.64 2.58
C PRO A 89 12.43 7.65 2.11
N GLY A 90 13.36 7.20 2.97
CA GLY A 90 14.78 7.14 2.62
C GLY A 90 15.08 6.23 1.43
N PHE A 91 14.36 5.10 1.31
CA PHE A 91 14.49 4.25 0.14
C PHE A 91 13.99 4.94 -1.13
N ILE A 92 12.82 5.57 -1.08
CA ILE A 92 12.27 6.31 -2.23
C ILE A 92 13.21 7.42 -2.68
N ASP A 93 13.74 8.20 -1.73
CA ASP A 93 14.65 9.30 -2.02
C ASP A 93 15.99 8.82 -2.60
N ALA A 94 16.49 7.66 -2.15
CA ALA A 94 17.73 7.07 -2.65
C ALA A 94 17.65 6.64 -4.12
N TYR A 95 16.46 6.37 -4.62
CA TYR A 95 16.22 5.95 -6.01
C TYR A 95 15.53 7.02 -6.86
N ARG A 96 15.69 8.28 -6.49
CA ARG A 96 15.26 9.42 -7.31
C ARG A 96 16.38 9.87 -8.22
N THR A 97 16.12 9.93 -9.52
CA THR A 97 17.03 10.43 -10.54
C THR A 97 16.29 11.37 -11.49
N ASP A 98 17.00 11.94 -12.46
CA ASP A 98 16.36 12.77 -13.50
C ASP A 98 15.44 11.96 -14.42
N ASP A 99 15.68 10.64 -14.53
CA ASP A 99 14.93 9.74 -15.42
C ASP A 99 13.73 9.08 -14.74
N TYR A 100 13.80 8.91 -13.43
CA TYR A 100 12.70 8.28 -12.66
C TYR A 100 12.65 8.77 -11.20
N ASP A 101 11.43 8.75 -10.66
CA ASP A 101 11.12 9.09 -9.28
C ASP A 101 10.07 8.13 -8.73
N LEU A 102 10.45 7.28 -7.78
CA LEU A 102 9.54 6.30 -7.16
C LEU A 102 8.44 6.97 -6.32
N SER A 103 8.62 8.23 -5.92
CA SER A 103 7.56 8.98 -5.22
C SER A 103 6.45 9.47 -6.14
N TYR A 104 6.66 9.47 -7.46
CA TYR A 104 5.76 10.09 -8.43
C TYR A 104 4.31 9.61 -8.30
N CYS A 105 4.09 8.31 -8.10
CA CYS A 105 2.73 7.77 -7.96
C CYS A 105 2.02 8.31 -6.71
N PHE A 106 2.72 8.48 -5.60
CA PHE A 106 2.19 9.03 -4.36
C PHE A 106 1.91 10.54 -4.49
N GLU A 107 2.86 11.28 -5.06
CA GLU A 107 2.72 12.72 -5.29
C GLU A 107 1.57 13.03 -6.25
N LYS A 108 1.45 12.25 -7.32
CA LYS A 108 0.35 12.35 -8.28
C LYS A 108 -1.00 12.02 -7.62
N ALA A 109 -1.07 10.93 -6.87
CA ALA A 109 -2.29 10.55 -6.13
C ALA A 109 -2.75 11.68 -5.20
N LYS A 110 -1.81 12.29 -4.48
CA LYS A 110 -2.08 13.42 -3.59
C LYS A 110 -2.56 14.65 -4.36
N LYS A 111 -1.85 15.04 -5.40
CA LYS A 111 -2.17 16.22 -6.22
C LYS A 111 -3.54 16.12 -6.89
N GLU A 112 -3.88 14.94 -7.38
CA GLU A 112 -5.13 14.69 -8.10
C GLU A 112 -6.28 14.28 -7.17
N HIS A 113 -6.03 14.18 -5.85
CA HIS A 113 -6.98 13.61 -4.88
C HIS A 113 -7.57 12.27 -5.36
N SER A 114 -6.71 11.41 -5.89
CA SER A 114 -7.05 10.10 -6.45
C SER A 114 -6.11 9.03 -5.92
N ASN A 115 -6.42 8.53 -4.72
CA ASN A 115 -5.57 7.60 -3.99
C ASN A 115 -5.83 6.12 -4.33
N VAL A 116 -6.83 5.83 -5.16
CA VAL A 116 -7.17 4.46 -5.56
C VAL A 116 -6.98 4.29 -7.06
N LEU A 117 -6.14 3.31 -7.42
CA LEU A 117 -5.96 2.86 -8.79
C LEU A 117 -6.82 1.61 -9.01
N ARG A 118 -7.75 1.69 -9.97
CA ARG A 118 -8.59 0.59 -10.37
C ARG A 118 -8.07 -0.04 -11.66
N ILE A 119 -7.73 -1.32 -11.61
CA ILE A 119 -7.04 -2.03 -12.68
C ILE A 119 -8.02 -2.91 -13.45
N HIS A 120 -7.90 -2.93 -14.79
CA HIS A 120 -8.68 -3.82 -15.64
C HIS A 120 -8.32 -5.29 -15.42
N SER A 121 -9.22 -6.21 -15.79
CA SER A 121 -9.11 -7.64 -15.47
C SER A 121 -7.85 -8.33 -16.02
N LEU A 122 -7.33 -7.91 -17.18
CA LEU A 122 -6.09 -8.45 -17.75
C LEU A 122 -4.86 -8.02 -16.95
N GLU A 123 -4.83 -6.77 -16.49
CA GLU A 123 -3.75 -6.22 -15.67
C GLU A 123 -3.78 -6.80 -14.25
N LYS A 124 -4.98 -7.13 -13.74
CA LYS A 124 -5.15 -7.80 -12.44
C LYS A 124 -4.34 -9.10 -12.35
N SER A 125 -4.34 -9.91 -13.40
CA SER A 125 -3.58 -11.16 -13.41
C SER A 125 -2.06 -10.93 -13.36
N SER A 126 -1.55 -9.93 -14.05
CA SER A 126 -0.12 -9.55 -14.02
C SER A 126 0.28 -8.98 -12.66
N LEU A 127 -0.53 -8.08 -12.12
CA LEU A 127 -0.31 -7.53 -10.78
C LEU A 127 -0.24 -8.63 -9.73
N PHE A 128 -1.18 -9.57 -9.74
CA PHE A 128 -1.20 -10.68 -8.79
C PHE A 128 0.05 -11.54 -8.88
N LYS A 129 0.55 -11.83 -10.10
CA LYS A 129 1.80 -12.57 -10.28
C LYS A 129 3.01 -11.81 -9.72
N ILE A 130 3.09 -10.50 -9.97
CA ILE A 130 4.16 -9.65 -9.45
C ILE A 130 4.11 -9.60 -7.92
N THR A 131 2.93 -9.44 -7.34
CA THR A 131 2.75 -9.39 -5.90
C THR A 131 3.16 -10.69 -5.23
N ASN A 132 2.79 -11.84 -5.80
CA ASN A 132 3.20 -13.15 -5.30
C ASN A 132 4.72 -13.35 -5.38
N ARG A 133 5.37 -12.88 -6.45
CA ARG A 133 6.83 -12.92 -6.58
C ARG A 133 7.49 -12.03 -5.53
N LEU A 134 6.97 -10.84 -5.32
CA LEU A 134 7.46 -9.92 -4.29
C LEU A 134 7.36 -10.55 -2.90
N GLU A 135 6.20 -11.10 -2.56
CA GLU A 135 5.96 -11.76 -1.27
C GLU A 135 6.96 -12.91 -1.04
N ARG A 136 7.12 -13.80 -2.03
CA ARG A 136 8.09 -14.91 -1.95
C ARG A 136 9.52 -14.43 -1.80
N SER A 137 9.91 -13.34 -2.48
CA SER A 137 11.27 -12.81 -2.43
C SER A 137 11.71 -12.33 -1.04
N PHE A 138 10.79 -12.01 -0.15
CA PHE A 138 11.10 -11.66 1.24
C PHE A 138 11.46 -12.87 2.11
N SER A 139 11.03 -14.06 1.70
CA SER A 139 11.38 -15.33 2.36
C SER A 139 12.65 -15.95 1.78
N ASP A 140 13.18 -15.41 0.69
CA ASP A 140 14.29 -15.93 -0.04
C ASP A 140 15.60 -15.22 0.33
N THR A 141 16.64 -16.00 0.68
CA THR A 141 17.98 -15.51 1.05
C THR A 141 18.97 -15.59 -0.11
N GLU A 142 18.50 -15.76 -1.35
CA GLU A 142 19.34 -15.92 -2.51
C GLU A 142 20.22 -14.68 -2.80
N TYR A 143 21.32 -14.95 -3.48
CA TYR A 143 22.24 -13.93 -3.98
C TYR A 143 21.48 -12.89 -4.83
N ALA A 144 21.76 -11.60 -4.58
CA ALA A 144 21.08 -10.47 -5.23
C ALA A 144 19.55 -10.34 -4.95
N GLY A 145 19.02 -10.97 -3.91
CA GLY A 145 17.60 -10.89 -3.53
C GLY A 145 17.11 -9.46 -3.34
N SER A 146 17.94 -8.55 -2.83
CA SER A 146 17.60 -7.13 -2.70
C SER A 146 17.39 -6.44 -4.05
N LEU A 147 18.22 -6.73 -5.03
CA LEU A 147 18.10 -6.21 -6.40
C LEU A 147 16.86 -6.77 -7.09
N TYR A 148 16.56 -8.03 -6.88
CA TYR A 148 15.35 -8.67 -7.42
C TYR A 148 14.08 -8.03 -6.84
N ARG A 149 14.02 -7.82 -5.52
CA ARG A 149 12.90 -7.12 -4.86
C ARG A 149 12.71 -5.72 -5.41
N LEU A 150 13.81 -4.97 -5.58
CA LEU A 150 13.77 -3.65 -6.19
C LEU A 150 13.14 -3.68 -7.58
N SER A 151 13.52 -4.64 -8.42
CA SER A 151 12.96 -4.79 -9.77
C SER A 151 11.45 -5.06 -9.76
N LEU A 152 10.92 -5.80 -8.76
CA LEU A 152 9.49 -6.07 -8.62
C LEU A 152 8.70 -4.86 -8.13
N ILE A 153 9.28 -4.05 -7.26
CA ILE A 153 8.63 -2.84 -6.73
C ILE A 153 8.58 -1.73 -7.77
N HIS A 154 9.55 -1.70 -8.66
CA HIS A 154 9.69 -0.69 -9.70
C HIS A 154 8.64 -0.79 -10.82
N ILE A 155 7.95 -1.88 -10.91
CA ILE A 155 6.88 -2.08 -11.89
C ILE A 155 5.58 -1.41 -11.41
#